data_06998dbe2bb751c0982ffc154a34b889
#
_entry.id   06998dbe2bb751c0982ffc154a34b889
#
_cell.length_a   1.000
_cell.length_b   1.000
_cell.length_c   1.000
_cell.angle_alpha   90.00
_cell.angle_beta   90.00
_cell.angle_gamma   90.00
#
_symmetry.space_group_name_H-M   'P 1'
#
loop_
_entity.id
_entity.type
_entity.pdbx_description
1 polymer ?
#
loop_
_entity_poly.entity_id
_entity_poly.type
_entity_poly.pdbx_seq_one_letter_code
_entity_poly.pdbx_strand_id
1 'polypeptide(L)'
;MNKITRKKESGRHAPELSKQSYKDGLHRLQVELVKLQRHFINCNDKILIILEGRDASGKDGTIKRIVQHLSPRETRVVALGKPSDRDSTSWYFQRYVPYLPAAQELVLFNRSWYNRAGVERVMGFCTEAEHEEFMGPVSDFEHMLVRSGIKLLKYYLDISKAEQKQRLNGRKTDPLKQWKVSAIDDQALKNWKRYSAARNPMAPWTIVRADDKHLARLNIIKDVLTRLHYAGKDERLILSDPQIVLTYDAAYLENGVLAP
;
A
#
# COMPACT_ATOMS: atom_id res chain seq x y z
N MET A 1 7.63 -38.27 36.40
CA MET A 1 6.82 -37.46 35.45
C MET A 1 7.33 -36.03 35.46
N ASN A 2 8.24 -35.71 34.54
CA ASN A 2 8.85 -34.38 34.43
C ASN A 2 8.04 -33.52 33.49
N LYS A 3 7.45 -32.44 34.00
CA LYS A 3 6.82 -31.40 33.22
C LYS A 3 7.91 -30.53 32.58
N ILE A 4 8.09 -30.68 31.28
CA ILE A 4 8.93 -29.79 30.45
C ILE A 4 8.12 -28.51 30.21
N THR A 5 8.45 -27.45 30.92
CA THR A 5 7.94 -26.11 30.72
C THR A 5 8.61 -25.55 29.46
N ARG A 6 7.87 -25.50 28.36
CA ARG A 6 8.30 -24.75 27.17
C ARG A 6 8.36 -23.26 27.51
N LYS A 7 9.56 -22.71 27.68
CA LYS A 7 9.83 -21.27 27.65
C LYS A 7 9.41 -20.75 26.28
N LYS A 8 8.44 -19.80 26.25
CA LYS A 8 8.19 -18.95 25.09
C LYS A 8 9.46 -18.18 24.82
N GLU A 9 10.08 -18.43 23.67
CA GLU A 9 11.17 -17.59 23.17
C GLU A 9 10.61 -16.18 22.97
N SER A 10 11.13 -15.24 23.74
CA SER A 10 10.89 -13.81 23.59
C SER A 10 11.47 -13.38 22.26
N GLY A 11 10.60 -13.06 21.29
CA GLY A 11 11.02 -12.46 20.03
C GLY A 11 11.92 -11.27 20.31
N ARG A 12 13.13 -11.26 19.72
CA ARG A 12 14.04 -10.13 19.72
C ARG A 12 13.31 -8.95 19.08
N HIS A 13 12.85 -8.01 19.89
CA HIS A 13 12.43 -6.72 19.39
C HIS A 13 13.66 -6.06 18.75
N ALA A 14 13.60 -5.82 17.45
CA ALA A 14 14.54 -4.91 16.82
C ALA A 14 14.51 -3.57 17.58
N PRO A 15 15.66 -2.90 17.79
CA PRO A 15 15.70 -1.64 18.53
C PRO A 15 14.71 -0.65 17.89
N GLU A 16 13.87 -0.03 18.72
CA GLU A 16 12.87 0.94 18.29
C GLU A 16 13.56 2.09 17.55
N LEU A 17 13.13 2.39 16.34
CA LEU A 17 13.71 3.42 15.51
C LEU A 17 13.51 4.79 16.16
N SER A 18 14.60 5.46 16.57
CA SER A 18 14.50 6.78 17.18
C SER A 18 13.86 7.79 16.21
N LYS A 19 13.20 8.80 16.77
CA LYS A 19 12.58 9.87 15.97
C LYS A 19 13.60 10.60 15.09
N GLN A 20 14.84 10.77 15.58
CA GLN A 20 15.91 11.41 14.82
C GLN A 20 16.40 10.50 13.69
N SER A 21 16.69 9.22 13.98
CA SER A 21 17.12 8.25 12.97
C SER A 21 16.07 8.08 11.86
N TYR A 22 14.78 8.13 12.20
CA TYR A 22 13.70 8.14 11.21
C TYR A 22 13.75 9.37 10.30
N LYS A 23 13.91 10.58 10.87
CA LYS A 23 13.99 11.82 10.10
C LYS A 23 15.17 11.84 9.15
N ASP A 24 16.35 11.45 9.63
CA ASP A 24 17.58 11.44 8.85
C ASP A 24 17.50 10.40 7.73
N GLY A 25 17.02 9.20 8.04
CA GLY A 25 16.78 8.16 7.05
C GLY A 25 15.77 8.59 5.98
N LEU A 26 14.65 9.19 6.40
CA LEU A 26 13.63 9.69 5.47
C LEU A 26 14.19 10.80 4.56
N HIS A 27 14.94 11.75 5.10
CA HIS A 27 15.55 12.83 4.32
C HIS A 27 16.47 12.28 3.22
N ARG A 28 17.35 11.35 3.58
CA ARG A 28 18.25 10.70 2.60
C ARG A 28 17.48 9.98 1.50
N LEU A 29 16.42 9.25 1.85
CA LEU A 29 15.57 8.57 0.88
C LEU A 29 14.77 9.55 0.01
N GLN A 30 14.38 10.71 0.53
CA GLN A 30 13.73 11.76 -0.25
C GLN A 30 14.67 12.38 -1.28
N VAL A 31 15.96 12.51 -0.96
CA VAL A 31 16.99 12.88 -1.95
C VAL A 31 17.06 11.85 -3.09
N GLU A 32 17.02 10.55 -2.78
CA GLU A 32 16.99 9.50 -3.80
C GLU A 32 15.70 9.56 -4.66
N LEU A 33 14.54 9.87 -4.07
CA LEU A 33 13.29 10.07 -4.81
C LEU A 33 13.39 11.24 -5.80
N VAL A 34 14.07 12.32 -5.45
CA VAL A 34 14.33 13.45 -6.37
C VAL A 34 15.25 13.02 -7.53
N LYS A 35 16.27 12.19 -7.28
CA LYS A 35 17.09 11.61 -8.35
C LYS A 35 16.24 10.73 -9.28
N LEU A 36 15.38 9.89 -8.72
CA LEU A 36 14.44 9.08 -9.49
C LEU A 36 13.51 9.96 -10.34
N GLN A 37 13.00 11.07 -9.78
CA GLN A 37 12.15 12.00 -10.55
C GLN A 37 12.88 12.55 -11.78
N ARG A 38 14.10 13.01 -11.61
CA ARG A 38 14.92 13.50 -12.75
C ARG A 38 15.10 12.43 -13.82
N HIS A 39 15.27 11.17 -13.41
CA HIS A 39 15.41 10.05 -14.32
C HIS A 39 14.12 9.78 -15.10
N PHE A 40 12.97 9.60 -14.42
CA PHE A 40 11.74 9.22 -15.10
C PHE A 40 11.22 10.33 -16.03
N ILE A 41 11.50 11.60 -15.74
CA ILE A 41 11.22 12.71 -16.65
C ILE A 41 12.07 12.60 -17.91
N ASN A 42 13.39 12.40 -17.76
CA ASN A 42 14.31 12.34 -18.90
C ASN A 42 14.13 11.09 -19.77
N CYS A 43 13.69 9.97 -19.19
CA CYS A 43 13.52 8.69 -19.87
C CYS A 43 12.08 8.42 -20.34
N ASN A 44 11.16 9.38 -20.15
CA ASN A 44 9.74 9.22 -20.48
C ASN A 44 9.08 8.01 -19.78
N ASP A 45 9.53 7.68 -18.59
CA ASP A 45 8.95 6.58 -17.84
C ASP A 45 7.51 6.86 -17.39
N LYS A 46 6.70 5.81 -17.34
CA LYS A 46 5.35 5.82 -16.80
C LYS A 46 5.35 4.96 -15.53
N ILE A 47 5.18 5.57 -14.36
CA ILE A 47 5.26 4.84 -13.09
C ILE A 47 3.91 4.90 -12.38
N LEU A 48 3.38 3.73 -12.02
CA LEU A 48 2.16 3.59 -11.24
C LEU A 48 2.46 2.82 -9.95
N ILE A 49 2.22 3.48 -8.81
CA ILE A 49 2.36 2.87 -7.49
C ILE A 49 0.98 2.74 -6.85
N ILE A 50 0.56 1.53 -6.54
CA ILE A 50 -0.69 1.25 -5.85
C ILE A 50 -0.39 0.94 -4.38
N LEU A 51 -1.06 1.65 -3.47
CA LEU A 51 -1.02 1.36 -2.05
C LEU A 51 -2.39 0.90 -1.58
N GLU A 52 -2.47 -0.36 -1.18
CA GLU A 52 -3.64 -1.01 -0.62
C GLU A 52 -3.42 -1.40 0.86
N GLY A 53 -4.45 -1.87 1.49
CA GLY A 53 -4.43 -2.30 2.87
C GLY A 53 -5.63 -1.80 3.66
N ARG A 54 -5.76 -2.30 4.89
CA ARG A 54 -6.88 -1.96 5.79
C ARG A 54 -6.97 -0.47 6.07
N ASP A 55 -8.11 -0.03 6.59
CA ASP A 55 -8.21 1.34 7.09
C ASP A 55 -7.20 1.58 8.21
N ALA A 56 -6.68 2.81 8.26
CA ALA A 56 -5.60 3.21 9.16
C ALA A 56 -4.25 2.49 8.97
N SER A 57 -4.05 1.68 7.91
CA SER A 57 -2.77 0.98 7.67
C SER A 57 -1.59 1.92 7.42
N GLY A 58 -1.84 3.18 7.03
CA GLY A 58 -0.78 4.18 6.86
C GLY A 58 -0.52 4.63 5.43
N LYS A 59 -1.40 4.23 4.48
CA LYS A 59 -1.31 4.61 3.05
C LYS A 59 -1.06 6.10 2.82
N ASP A 60 -1.97 6.97 3.31
CA ASP A 60 -1.82 8.44 3.14
C ASP A 60 -0.49 8.96 3.67
N GLY A 61 -0.08 8.43 4.84
CA GLY A 61 1.15 8.87 5.47
C GLY A 61 2.39 8.47 4.68
N THR A 62 2.36 7.34 4.00
CA THR A 62 3.40 6.85 3.11
C THR A 62 3.44 7.68 1.82
N ILE A 63 2.29 7.83 1.16
CA ILE A 63 2.14 8.66 -0.05
C ILE A 63 2.69 10.06 0.21
N LYS A 64 2.26 10.71 1.30
CA LYS A 64 2.73 12.05 1.65
C LYS A 64 4.26 12.14 1.77
N ARG A 65 4.95 11.11 2.26
CA ARG A 65 6.43 11.12 2.39
C ARG A 65 7.11 10.88 1.06
N ILE A 66 6.52 10.09 0.18
CA ILE A 66 7.03 9.89 -1.18
C ILE A 66 6.95 11.19 -1.97
N VAL A 67 5.77 11.84 -2.01
CA VAL A 67 5.55 13.00 -2.89
C VAL A 67 6.06 14.33 -2.31
N GLN A 68 6.48 14.37 -1.05
CA GLN A 68 6.72 15.61 -0.29
C GLN A 68 7.66 16.60 -0.98
N HIS A 69 8.65 16.12 -1.72
CA HIS A 69 9.66 16.93 -2.40
C HIS A 69 9.69 16.67 -3.92
N LEU A 70 8.68 15.98 -4.44
CA LEU A 70 8.53 15.75 -5.87
C LEU A 70 7.70 16.87 -6.51
N SER A 71 7.96 17.14 -7.79
CA SER A 71 7.20 18.12 -8.56
C SER A 71 5.72 17.69 -8.71
N PRO A 72 4.76 18.53 -8.37
CA PRO A 72 3.35 18.23 -8.54
C PRO A 72 2.88 18.23 -10.00
N ARG A 73 3.73 18.63 -10.94
CA ARG A 73 3.41 18.59 -12.37
C ARG A 73 3.50 17.17 -12.92
N GLU A 74 4.55 16.44 -12.51
CA GLU A 74 4.86 15.08 -12.97
C GLU A 74 4.48 14.01 -11.94
N THR A 75 4.03 14.42 -10.73
CA THR A 75 3.65 13.51 -9.67
C THR A 75 2.21 13.77 -9.23
N ARG A 76 1.34 12.76 -9.38
CA ARG A 76 -0.08 12.86 -9.01
C ARG A 76 -0.47 11.83 -7.96
N VAL A 77 -1.37 12.21 -7.08
CA VAL A 77 -1.99 11.30 -6.09
C VAL A 77 -3.47 11.16 -6.43
N VAL A 78 -3.91 9.92 -6.57
CA VAL A 78 -5.28 9.57 -6.91
C VAL A 78 -5.91 8.82 -5.74
N ALA A 79 -7.05 9.29 -5.27
CA ALA A 79 -7.83 8.67 -4.20
C ALA A 79 -9.31 8.78 -4.56
N LEU A 80 -9.83 7.80 -5.29
CA LEU A 80 -11.23 7.79 -5.71
C LEU A 80 -12.13 7.37 -4.55
N GLY A 81 -13.25 8.06 -4.42
CA GLY A 81 -14.31 7.74 -3.46
C GLY A 81 -15.17 6.55 -3.88
N LYS A 82 -16.34 6.40 -3.25
CA LYS A 82 -17.36 5.43 -3.68
C LYS A 82 -17.74 5.69 -5.14
N PRO A 83 -17.97 4.64 -5.94
CA PRO A 83 -18.48 4.80 -7.31
C PRO A 83 -19.74 5.65 -7.37
N SER A 84 -19.82 6.55 -8.35
CA SER A 84 -21.05 7.26 -8.70
C SER A 84 -22.03 6.29 -9.39
N ASP A 85 -23.28 6.73 -9.58
CA ASP A 85 -24.28 5.93 -10.32
C ASP A 85 -23.80 5.65 -11.75
N ARG A 86 -23.12 6.62 -12.39
CA ARG A 86 -22.52 6.43 -13.71
C ARG A 86 -21.37 5.42 -13.67
N ASP A 87 -20.48 5.48 -12.67
CA ASP A 87 -19.39 4.51 -12.51
C ASP A 87 -19.93 3.10 -12.32
N SER A 88 -21.06 2.95 -11.61
CA SER A 88 -21.68 1.65 -11.32
C SER A 88 -22.26 0.97 -12.54
N THR A 89 -22.62 1.73 -13.58
CA THR A 89 -23.15 1.23 -14.86
C THR A 89 -22.09 1.16 -15.97
N SER A 90 -20.89 1.61 -15.70
CA SER A 90 -19.76 1.58 -16.65
C SER A 90 -18.88 0.37 -16.41
N TRP A 91 -18.09 -0.01 -17.40
CA TRP A 91 -17.02 -0.99 -17.20
C TRP A 91 -16.14 -0.57 -16.02
N TYR A 92 -15.95 -1.46 -15.05
CA TYR A 92 -15.40 -1.12 -13.75
C TYR A 92 -14.06 -0.40 -13.79
N PHE A 93 -13.15 -0.83 -14.67
CA PHE A 93 -11.82 -0.21 -14.78
C PHE A 93 -11.87 1.19 -15.42
N GLN A 94 -12.96 1.53 -16.14
CA GLN A 94 -13.07 2.81 -16.85
C GLN A 94 -12.88 4.01 -15.93
N ARG A 95 -13.32 3.92 -14.67
CA ARG A 95 -13.16 5.01 -13.70
C ARG A 95 -11.70 5.27 -13.29
N TYR A 96 -10.80 4.31 -13.52
CA TYR A 96 -9.37 4.42 -13.18
C TYR A 96 -8.50 4.79 -14.38
N VAL A 97 -8.90 4.42 -15.59
CA VAL A 97 -8.14 4.65 -16.83
C VAL A 97 -7.73 6.11 -17.04
N PRO A 98 -8.57 7.14 -16.79
CA PRO A 98 -8.19 8.55 -16.97
C PRO A 98 -7.07 9.02 -16.05
N TYR A 99 -6.77 8.27 -15.00
CA TYR A 99 -5.76 8.62 -14.00
C TYR A 99 -4.46 7.84 -14.16
N LEU A 100 -4.36 6.96 -15.15
CA LEU A 100 -3.13 6.22 -15.43
C LEU A 100 -2.00 7.19 -15.84
N PRO A 101 -0.71 6.82 -15.58
CA PRO A 101 0.40 7.69 -15.90
C PRO A 101 0.63 7.82 -17.42
N ALA A 102 0.83 9.04 -17.88
CA ALA A 102 1.45 9.32 -19.16
C ALA A 102 2.99 9.27 -19.05
N ALA A 103 3.70 9.48 -20.17
CA ALA A 103 5.15 9.62 -20.15
C ALA A 103 5.58 10.74 -19.18
N GLN A 104 6.68 10.53 -18.47
CA GLN A 104 7.25 11.45 -17.48
C GLN A 104 6.39 11.60 -16.19
N GLU A 105 5.47 10.70 -15.94
CA GLU A 105 4.59 10.78 -14.77
C GLU A 105 4.81 9.65 -13.77
N LEU A 106 4.77 10.03 -12.50
CA LEU A 106 4.61 9.14 -11.35
C LEU A 106 3.22 9.33 -10.75
N VAL A 107 2.40 8.31 -10.80
CA VAL A 107 1.06 8.33 -10.20
C VAL A 107 0.99 7.37 -9.02
N LEU A 108 0.48 7.86 -7.88
CA LEU A 108 0.27 7.06 -6.68
C LEU A 108 -1.24 6.90 -6.43
N PHE A 109 -1.71 5.67 -6.41
CA PHE A 109 -3.08 5.35 -6.06
C PHE A 109 -3.19 5.05 -4.56
N ASN A 110 -3.99 5.83 -3.84
CA ASN A 110 -4.43 5.50 -2.48
C ASN A 110 -5.72 4.71 -2.58
N ARG A 111 -5.64 3.40 -2.58
CA ARG A 111 -6.63 2.44 -3.07
C ARG A 111 -6.76 2.47 -4.61
N SER A 112 -7.26 1.40 -5.16
CA SER A 112 -7.31 1.21 -6.61
C SER A 112 -8.56 0.42 -7.03
N TRP A 113 -8.52 -0.16 -8.21
CA TRP A 113 -9.53 -1.12 -8.67
C TRP A 113 -9.71 -2.32 -7.72
N TYR A 114 -8.73 -2.61 -6.88
CA TYR A 114 -8.89 -3.64 -5.84
C TYR A 114 -9.88 -3.28 -4.73
N ASN A 115 -10.46 -2.07 -4.74
CA ASN A 115 -11.64 -1.76 -3.93
C ASN A 115 -12.77 -2.76 -4.15
N ARG A 116 -12.97 -3.25 -5.39
CA ARG A 116 -14.00 -4.26 -5.74
C ARG A 116 -13.74 -5.58 -5.01
N ALA A 117 -12.49 -6.05 -4.93
CA ALA A 117 -12.12 -7.24 -4.17
C ALA A 117 -12.15 -7.02 -2.65
N GLY A 118 -11.98 -5.78 -2.18
CA GLY A 118 -11.84 -5.43 -0.77
C GLY A 118 -13.06 -4.72 -0.19
N VAL A 119 -12.95 -3.39 -0.08
CA VAL A 119 -13.94 -2.57 0.65
C VAL A 119 -15.33 -2.64 0.03
N GLU A 120 -15.46 -2.67 -1.29
CA GLU A 120 -16.78 -2.68 -1.95
C GLU A 120 -17.54 -3.98 -1.64
N ARG A 121 -16.86 -5.13 -1.73
CA ARG A 121 -17.44 -6.43 -1.36
C ARG A 121 -17.78 -6.51 0.12
N VAL A 122 -16.87 -6.08 0.99
CA VAL A 122 -17.04 -6.17 2.46
C VAL A 122 -18.20 -5.29 2.93
N MET A 123 -18.36 -4.11 2.33
CA MET A 123 -19.38 -3.12 2.69
C MET A 123 -20.70 -3.29 1.91
N GLY A 124 -20.77 -4.24 0.97
CA GLY A 124 -21.94 -4.45 0.15
C GLY A 124 -22.18 -3.34 -0.89
N PHE A 125 -21.11 -2.71 -1.37
CA PHE A 125 -21.20 -1.71 -2.46
C PHE A 125 -21.11 -2.34 -3.84
N CYS A 126 -20.89 -3.64 -3.92
CA CYS A 126 -21.01 -4.44 -5.14
C CYS A 126 -21.68 -5.78 -4.83
N THR A 127 -22.28 -6.36 -5.84
CA THR A 127 -22.83 -7.73 -5.81
C THR A 127 -21.71 -8.77 -5.91
N GLU A 128 -22.02 -10.04 -5.61
CA GLU A 128 -21.05 -11.12 -5.80
C GLU A 128 -20.72 -11.32 -7.29
N ALA A 129 -21.71 -11.19 -8.18
CA ALA A 129 -21.50 -11.28 -9.62
C ALA A 129 -20.53 -10.21 -10.14
N GLU A 130 -20.66 -8.96 -9.70
CA GLU A 130 -19.71 -7.89 -10.04
C GLU A 130 -18.31 -8.12 -9.46
N HIS A 131 -18.22 -8.76 -8.29
CA HIS A 131 -16.95 -9.16 -7.73
C HIS A 131 -16.27 -10.23 -8.59
N GLU A 132 -17.00 -11.27 -8.99
CA GLU A 132 -16.49 -12.35 -9.85
C GLU A 132 -16.10 -11.81 -11.23
N GLU A 133 -16.92 -10.93 -11.83
CA GLU A 133 -16.59 -10.24 -13.07
C GLU A 133 -15.29 -9.43 -12.98
N PHE A 134 -14.99 -8.84 -11.83
CA PHE A 134 -13.74 -8.14 -11.60
C PHE A 134 -12.55 -9.10 -11.45
N MET A 135 -12.74 -10.21 -10.73
CA MET A 135 -11.65 -11.12 -10.37
C MET A 135 -11.04 -11.81 -11.58
N GLY A 136 -11.84 -12.10 -12.60
CA GLY A 136 -11.38 -12.72 -13.84
C GLY A 136 -10.38 -11.84 -14.60
N PRO A 137 -10.77 -10.68 -15.11
CA PRO A 137 -9.95 -9.86 -16.01
C PRO A 137 -8.93 -8.97 -15.32
N VAL A 138 -8.88 -8.87 -14.00
CA VAL A 138 -7.96 -7.93 -13.32
C VAL A 138 -6.50 -8.18 -13.66
N SER A 139 -6.09 -9.44 -13.79
CA SER A 139 -4.72 -9.81 -14.17
C SER A 139 -4.42 -9.40 -15.61
N ASP A 140 -5.35 -9.61 -16.53
CA ASP A 140 -5.19 -9.24 -17.93
C ASP A 140 -5.12 -7.72 -18.10
N PHE A 141 -5.96 -6.98 -17.36
CA PHE A 141 -5.89 -5.52 -17.31
C PHE A 141 -4.51 -5.03 -16.87
N GLU A 142 -3.96 -5.57 -15.79
CA GLU A 142 -2.62 -5.20 -15.33
C GLU A 142 -1.52 -5.61 -16.32
N HIS A 143 -1.63 -6.77 -16.95
CA HIS A 143 -0.71 -7.19 -18.01
C HIS A 143 -0.74 -6.21 -19.19
N MET A 144 -1.92 -5.74 -19.59
CA MET A 144 -2.02 -4.69 -20.65
C MET A 144 -1.30 -3.41 -20.24
N LEU A 145 -1.46 -2.96 -18.98
CA LEU A 145 -0.75 -1.79 -18.46
C LEU A 145 0.77 -1.97 -18.52
N VAL A 146 1.28 -3.10 -18.05
CA VAL A 146 2.72 -3.41 -18.06
C VAL A 146 3.25 -3.50 -19.51
N ARG A 147 2.53 -4.17 -20.41
CA ARG A 147 2.90 -4.23 -21.84
C ARG A 147 2.90 -2.87 -22.51
N SER A 148 2.08 -1.92 -22.05
CA SER A 148 2.10 -0.54 -22.55
C SER A 148 3.28 0.29 -22.03
N GLY A 149 4.18 -0.33 -21.23
CA GLY A 149 5.38 0.29 -20.66
C GLY A 149 5.14 0.98 -19.32
N ILE A 150 4.00 0.75 -18.65
CA ILE A 150 3.77 1.23 -17.30
C ILE A 150 4.55 0.35 -16.31
N LYS A 151 5.41 0.97 -15.51
CA LYS A 151 6.10 0.34 -14.39
C LYS A 151 5.14 0.27 -13.21
N LEU A 152 4.47 -0.87 -13.04
CA LEU A 152 3.44 -1.09 -12.01
C LEU A 152 4.07 -1.67 -10.74
N LEU A 153 3.93 -0.97 -9.60
CA LEU A 153 4.33 -1.42 -8.27
C LEU A 153 3.09 -1.48 -7.36
N LYS A 154 2.90 -2.61 -6.66
CA LYS A 154 1.74 -2.83 -5.80
C LYS A 154 2.17 -3.18 -4.38
N TYR A 155 1.71 -2.39 -3.40
CA TYR A 155 2.01 -2.56 -1.98
C TYR A 155 0.73 -2.77 -1.17
N TYR A 156 0.70 -3.86 -0.41
CA TYR A 156 -0.35 -4.10 0.56
C TYR A 156 0.21 -3.87 1.98
N LEU A 157 -0.31 -2.87 2.65
CA LEU A 157 0.09 -2.52 4.02
C LEU A 157 -0.74 -3.35 5.01
N ASP A 158 -0.10 -4.38 5.57
CA ASP A 158 -0.71 -5.26 6.55
C ASP A 158 -0.47 -4.75 7.98
N ILE A 159 -1.55 -4.63 8.75
CA ILE A 159 -1.51 -4.21 10.16
C ILE A 159 -2.29 -5.18 11.02
N SER A 160 -1.88 -5.30 12.28
CA SER A 160 -2.61 -6.06 13.29
C SER A 160 -3.93 -5.38 13.67
N LYS A 161 -4.88 -6.18 14.17
CA LYS A 161 -6.17 -5.66 14.64
C LYS A 161 -6.00 -4.70 15.82
N ALA A 162 -5.01 -4.97 16.68
CA ALA A 162 -4.69 -4.13 17.82
C ALA A 162 -4.20 -2.74 17.37
N GLU A 163 -3.26 -2.71 16.42
CA GLU A 163 -2.73 -1.47 15.87
C GLU A 163 -3.79 -0.69 15.10
N GLN A 164 -4.64 -1.37 14.31
CA GLN A 164 -5.76 -0.70 13.64
C GLN A 164 -6.69 -0.02 14.65
N LYS A 165 -7.09 -0.72 15.73
CA LYS A 165 -7.95 -0.17 16.77
C LYS A 165 -7.33 1.06 17.43
N GLN A 166 -6.03 0.99 17.76
CA GLN A 166 -5.30 2.11 18.34
C GLN A 166 -5.28 3.33 17.41
N ARG A 167 -5.00 3.12 16.11
CA ARG A 167 -4.97 4.21 15.12
C ARG A 167 -6.33 4.84 14.88
N LEU A 168 -7.39 4.03 14.81
CA LEU A 168 -8.77 4.53 14.66
C LEU A 168 -9.18 5.36 15.87
N ASN A 169 -8.86 4.92 17.10
CA ASN A 169 -9.10 5.72 18.30
C ASN A 169 -8.31 7.05 18.26
N GLY A 170 -7.05 7.02 17.82
CA GLY A 170 -6.25 8.23 17.68
C GLY A 170 -6.78 9.22 16.63
N ARG A 171 -7.61 8.79 15.65
CA ARG A 171 -8.31 9.72 14.74
C ARG A 171 -9.39 10.54 15.46
N LYS A 172 -10.09 9.93 16.43
CA LYS A 172 -11.19 10.56 17.18
C LYS A 172 -10.69 11.62 18.16
N THR A 173 -9.48 11.44 18.69
CA THR A 173 -8.92 12.29 19.74
C THR A 173 -7.96 13.38 19.25
N ASP A 174 -7.34 13.22 18.09
CA ASP A 174 -6.38 14.15 17.51
C ASP A 174 -7.07 15.11 16.54
N PRO A 175 -7.17 16.43 16.86
CA PRO A 175 -7.83 17.43 16.00
C PRO A 175 -7.31 17.44 14.56
N LEU A 176 -6.01 17.18 14.35
CA LEU A 176 -5.39 17.13 13.03
C LEU A 176 -5.73 15.86 12.25
N LYS A 177 -6.44 14.90 12.85
CA LYS A 177 -6.85 13.65 12.23
C LYS A 177 -8.35 13.45 12.13
N GLN A 178 -9.15 14.31 12.77
CA GLN A 178 -10.60 14.17 12.78
C GLN A 178 -11.23 14.17 11.39
N TRP A 179 -10.66 14.90 10.44
CA TRP A 179 -11.09 14.87 9.04
C TRP A 179 -10.98 13.49 8.36
N LYS A 180 -10.23 12.55 8.96
CA LYS A 180 -10.09 11.16 8.49
C LYS A 180 -11.15 10.21 9.05
N VAL A 181 -11.93 10.68 10.02
CA VAL A 181 -13.01 9.87 10.60
C VAL A 181 -14.09 9.68 9.54
N SER A 182 -14.49 8.43 9.32
CA SER A 182 -15.52 8.08 8.36
C SER A 182 -16.48 7.03 8.95
N ALA A 183 -17.67 6.92 8.36
CA ALA A 183 -18.61 5.87 8.72
C ALA A 183 -18.05 4.45 8.54
N ILE A 184 -17.02 4.30 7.69
CA ILE A 184 -16.32 3.04 7.46
C ILE A 184 -15.43 2.66 8.65
N ASP A 185 -14.89 3.63 9.39
CA ASP A 185 -14.00 3.37 10.53
C ASP A 185 -14.65 2.48 11.60
N ASP A 186 -15.92 2.72 11.91
CA ASP A 186 -16.66 1.92 12.89
C ASP A 186 -16.98 0.52 12.36
N GLN A 187 -17.09 0.35 11.05
CA GLN A 187 -17.34 -0.94 10.39
C GLN A 187 -16.05 -1.73 10.16
N ALA A 188 -14.91 -1.08 10.05
CA ALA A 188 -13.64 -1.71 9.71
C ALA A 188 -13.23 -2.80 10.71
N LEU A 189 -13.39 -2.56 12.02
CA LEU A 189 -13.08 -3.53 13.06
C LEU A 189 -14.14 -4.65 13.15
N LYS A 190 -15.43 -4.33 12.92
CA LYS A 190 -16.52 -5.32 12.92
C LYS A 190 -16.35 -6.31 11.78
N ASN A 191 -15.93 -5.83 10.61
CA ASN A 191 -15.73 -6.63 9.41
C ASN A 191 -14.30 -7.20 9.27
N TRP A 192 -13.51 -7.21 10.35
CA TRP A 192 -12.12 -7.64 10.30
C TRP A 192 -11.90 -8.96 9.55
N LYS A 193 -12.64 -10.02 9.89
CA LYS A 193 -12.55 -11.33 9.25
C LYS A 193 -12.94 -11.29 7.76
N ARG A 194 -13.97 -10.49 7.40
CA ARG A 194 -14.40 -10.33 5.99
C ARG A 194 -13.31 -9.66 5.16
N TYR A 195 -12.63 -8.65 5.70
CA TYR A 195 -11.46 -8.04 5.06
C TYR A 195 -10.30 -9.01 4.93
N SER A 196 -10.07 -9.90 5.90
CA SER A 196 -9.06 -10.94 5.80
C SER A 196 -9.36 -11.92 4.66
N ALA A 197 -10.61 -12.35 4.54
CA ALA A 197 -11.06 -13.26 3.49
C ALA A 197 -11.06 -12.61 2.08
N ALA A 198 -11.21 -11.29 2.00
CA ALA A 198 -11.24 -10.54 0.74
C ALA A 198 -9.85 -10.22 0.18
N ARG A 199 -8.77 -10.72 0.79
CA ARG A 199 -7.42 -10.57 0.23
C ARG A 199 -7.30 -11.38 -1.05
N ASN A 200 -6.87 -10.71 -2.13
CA ASN A 200 -6.77 -11.35 -3.42
C ASN A 200 -5.36 -11.99 -3.61
N PRO A 201 -5.28 -13.31 -3.85
CA PRO A 201 -4.01 -14.00 -4.08
C PRO A 201 -3.45 -13.80 -5.50
N MET A 202 -4.22 -13.22 -6.43
CA MET A 202 -3.96 -13.34 -7.88
C MET A 202 -2.93 -12.39 -8.48
N ALA A 203 -2.29 -11.51 -7.70
CA ALA A 203 -1.32 -10.59 -8.29
C ALA A 203 -0.06 -10.53 -7.44
N PRO A 204 1.12 -10.32 -8.03
CA PRO A 204 2.36 -10.22 -7.26
C PRO A 204 2.34 -8.93 -6.41
N TRP A 205 1.78 -9.05 -5.22
CA TRP A 205 1.79 -8.01 -4.22
C TRP A 205 3.11 -8.00 -3.46
N THR A 206 3.57 -6.81 -3.17
CA THR A 206 4.57 -6.60 -2.14
C THR A 206 3.85 -6.34 -0.83
N ILE A 207 4.00 -7.27 0.11
CA ILE A 207 3.42 -7.15 1.45
C ILE A 207 4.34 -6.32 2.32
N VAL A 208 3.76 -5.39 3.08
CA VAL A 208 4.51 -4.54 4.01
C VAL A 208 3.93 -4.66 5.41
N ARG A 209 4.71 -5.16 6.36
CA ARG A 209 4.34 -5.14 7.77
C ARG A 209 4.31 -3.70 8.27
N ALA A 210 3.12 -3.21 8.60
CA ALA A 210 2.88 -1.79 8.81
C ALA A 210 2.45 -1.42 10.24
N ASP A 211 2.64 -2.29 11.23
CA ASP A 211 2.40 -1.98 12.63
C ASP A 211 3.34 -0.85 13.09
N ASP A 212 4.62 -0.89 12.74
CA ASP A 212 5.47 0.29 12.82
C ASP A 212 5.38 1.10 11.52
N LYS A 213 4.67 2.22 11.61
CA LYS A 213 4.47 3.13 10.46
C LYS A 213 5.76 3.82 9.98
N HIS A 214 6.77 3.98 10.84
CA HIS A 214 8.04 4.60 10.45
C HIS A 214 8.89 3.61 9.66
N LEU A 215 9.03 2.39 10.16
CA LEU A 215 9.72 1.32 9.45
C LEU A 215 9.04 0.99 8.12
N ALA A 216 7.71 0.85 8.10
CA ALA A 216 6.96 0.60 6.88
C ALA A 216 7.21 1.67 5.81
N ARG A 217 7.15 2.96 6.17
CA ARG A 217 7.39 4.07 5.23
C ARG A 217 8.79 4.06 4.63
N LEU A 218 9.81 3.92 5.47
CA LEU A 218 11.19 3.87 5.00
C LEU A 218 11.38 2.68 4.05
N ASN A 219 10.86 1.51 4.40
CA ASN A 219 11.05 0.30 3.64
C ASN A 219 10.25 0.27 2.32
N ILE A 220 9.05 0.86 2.26
CA ILE A 220 8.34 1.05 1.00
C ILE A 220 9.15 1.97 0.06
N ILE A 221 9.66 3.09 0.55
CA ILE A 221 10.46 4.01 -0.26
C ILE A 221 11.72 3.31 -0.77
N LYS A 222 12.41 2.56 0.08
CA LYS A 222 13.59 1.76 -0.30
C LYS A 222 13.25 0.76 -1.41
N ASP A 223 12.16 -0.01 -1.27
CA ASP A 223 11.76 -1.00 -2.26
C ASP A 223 11.37 -0.36 -3.60
N VAL A 224 10.65 0.77 -3.59
CA VAL A 224 10.39 1.57 -4.80
C VAL A 224 11.68 1.96 -5.50
N LEU A 225 12.64 2.50 -4.75
CA LEU A 225 13.93 2.95 -5.27
C LEU A 225 14.80 1.79 -5.78
N THR A 226 14.72 0.62 -5.12
CA THR A 226 15.43 -0.59 -5.55
C THR A 226 14.90 -1.10 -6.89
N ARG A 227 13.58 -1.16 -7.05
CA ARG A 227 12.92 -1.72 -8.25
C ARG A 227 12.99 -0.83 -9.47
N LEU A 228 13.13 0.48 -9.30
CA LEU A 228 13.17 1.44 -10.40
C LEU A 228 14.62 1.82 -10.72
N HIS A 229 14.95 1.87 -12.01
CA HIS A 229 16.28 2.26 -12.45
C HIS A 229 16.42 3.79 -12.44
N TYR A 230 17.57 4.31 -11.97
CA TYR A 230 17.97 5.71 -12.10
C TYR A 230 19.48 5.86 -11.82
N ALA A 231 20.08 6.91 -12.35
CA ALA A 231 21.51 7.17 -12.21
C ALA A 231 21.87 7.70 -10.80
N GLY A 232 23.04 7.34 -10.31
CA GLY A 232 23.59 7.85 -9.04
C GLY A 232 22.85 7.31 -7.80
N LYS A 233 22.33 6.11 -7.90
CA LYS A 233 21.63 5.38 -6.85
C LYS A 233 22.60 5.02 -5.68
N ASP A 234 22.22 5.33 -4.45
CA ASP A 234 22.94 4.80 -3.26
C ASP A 234 22.41 3.41 -2.91
N GLU A 235 23.00 2.39 -3.51
CA GLU A 235 22.56 0.99 -3.37
C GLU A 235 22.54 0.49 -1.92
N ARG A 236 23.40 1.02 -1.03
CA ARG A 236 23.43 0.63 0.39
C ARG A 236 22.27 1.25 1.16
N LEU A 237 21.89 2.48 0.82
CA LEU A 237 20.81 3.20 1.48
C LEU A 237 19.45 2.58 1.19
N ILE A 238 19.24 2.12 -0.05
CA ILE A 238 17.93 1.70 -0.54
C ILE A 238 17.60 0.21 -0.30
N LEU A 239 18.47 -0.54 0.33
CA LEU A 239 18.15 -1.94 0.69
C LEU A 239 16.98 -1.98 1.67
N SER A 240 15.87 -2.57 1.25
CA SER A 240 14.72 -2.80 2.12
C SER A 240 14.98 -3.97 3.07
N ASP A 241 14.37 -3.90 4.26
CA ASP A 241 14.43 -4.97 5.24
C ASP A 241 13.48 -6.11 4.81
N PRO A 242 13.99 -7.33 4.56
CA PRO A 242 13.16 -8.46 4.15
C PRO A 242 12.19 -8.96 5.24
N GLN A 243 12.33 -8.50 6.47
CA GLN A 243 11.36 -8.75 7.53
C GLN A 243 10.17 -7.80 7.48
N ILE A 244 10.32 -6.66 6.83
CA ILE A 244 9.28 -5.63 6.69
C ILE A 244 8.60 -5.70 5.32
N VAL A 245 9.38 -5.90 4.26
CA VAL A 245 8.90 -5.98 2.87
C VAL A 245 9.05 -7.40 2.37
N LEU A 246 7.93 -8.02 2.04
CA LEU A 246 7.84 -9.43 1.66
C LEU A 246 7.20 -9.54 0.27
N THR A 247 7.72 -10.41 -0.58
CA THR A 247 6.98 -10.85 -1.76
C THR A 247 5.79 -11.68 -1.30
N TYR A 248 4.61 -11.44 -1.86
CA TYR A 248 3.42 -12.21 -1.49
C TYR A 248 3.62 -13.71 -1.75
N ASP A 249 3.25 -14.50 -0.75
CA ASP A 249 3.13 -15.95 -0.81
C ASP A 249 1.77 -16.35 -0.22
N ALA A 250 1.02 -17.23 -0.92
CA ALA A 250 -0.28 -17.69 -0.46
C ALA A 250 -0.23 -18.37 0.92
N ALA A 251 0.87 -19.05 1.22
CA ALA A 251 1.11 -19.68 2.53
C ALA A 251 1.13 -18.68 3.70
N TYR A 252 1.34 -17.38 3.43
CA TYR A 252 1.34 -16.36 4.49
C TYR A 252 -0.02 -16.15 5.15
N LEU A 253 -1.11 -16.54 4.48
CA LEU A 253 -2.46 -16.53 5.06
C LEU A 253 -2.65 -17.66 6.06
N GLU A 254 -2.04 -18.83 5.80
CA GLU A 254 -2.23 -20.05 6.60
C GLU A 254 -1.29 -20.11 7.80
N ASN A 255 -0.05 -19.63 7.62
CA ASN A 255 1.00 -19.72 8.64
C ASN A 255 1.08 -18.49 9.56
N GLY A 256 0.13 -17.55 9.46
CA GLY A 256 0.03 -16.38 10.35
C GLY A 256 1.10 -15.32 10.14
N VAL A 257 1.78 -15.29 8.99
CA VAL A 257 2.71 -14.21 8.61
C VAL A 257 1.95 -12.92 8.38
N LEU A 258 0.76 -13.01 7.77
CA LEU A 258 -0.18 -11.89 7.64
C LEU A 258 -1.16 -11.87 8.81
N ALA A 259 -1.58 -10.67 9.21
CA ALA A 259 -2.55 -10.50 10.28
C ALA A 259 -3.88 -11.19 9.91
N PRO A 260 -4.43 -12.07 10.76
CA PRO A 260 -5.59 -12.91 10.47
C PRO A 260 -6.87 -12.11 10.23
#